data_df54b30e8da6e09f0d3ff26d3e00bdea
#
_entry.id   df54b30e8da6e09f0d3ff26d3e00bdea
#
_cell.length_a   1.000
_cell.length_b   1.000
_cell.length_c   1.000
_cell.angle_alpha   90.00
_cell.angle_beta   90.00
_cell.angle_gamma   90.00
#
_symmetry.space_group_name_H-M   'P 1'
#
loop_
_entity.id
_entity.type
_entity.pdbx_description
1 polymer ?
#
loop_
_entity_poly.entity_id
_entity_poly.type
_entity_poly.pdbx_seq_one_letter_code
_entity_poly.pdbx_strand_id
1 'polypeptide(L)'
;SNLAGQFAGIIEVAVDDDRREALAAAFSNLPDLKVQSVVGDAPTVVGELPIAELEAVGTDHPGIVMSLTKVLRDKGLNLLQFATWTEPAPNSGEELFRTVAEFELPPSVDLEGLKADLEELAEDIAVDIELGLED
;
A
#
# COMPACT_ATOMS: atom_id res chain seq x y z
N SER A 1 -8.12 -0.66 2.97
CA SER A 1 -8.06 -0.34 4.39
C SER A 1 -9.46 -0.09 4.94
N ASN A 2 -9.64 -0.35 6.21
CA ASN A 2 -10.92 -0.19 6.90
C ASN A 2 -10.75 0.87 7.98
N LEU A 3 -11.52 1.97 7.87
CA LEU A 3 -11.49 3.08 8.82
C LEU A 3 -12.90 3.32 9.37
N ALA A 4 -13.08 3.16 10.69
CA ALA A 4 -14.35 3.42 11.36
C ALA A 4 -15.54 2.68 10.71
N GLY A 5 -15.33 1.43 10.32
CA GLY A 5 -16.35 0.64 9.65
C GLY A 5 -16.53 0.94 8.16
N GLN A 6 -15.71 1.82 7.60
CA GLN A 6 -15.73 2.13 6.17
C GLN A 6 -14.48 1.58 5.49
N PHE A 7 -14.67 1.03 4.30
CA PHE A 7 -13.59 0.53 3.47
C PHE A 7 -13.21 1.56 2.41
N ALA A 8 -11.92 1.78 2.23
CA ALA A 8 -11.40 2.60 1.15
C ALA A 8 -10.19 1.92 0.51
N GLY A 9 -10.09 1.99 -0.79
CA GLY A 9 -8.98 1.38 -1.52
C GLY A 9 -8.81 2.00 -2.88
N ILE A 10 -7.66 1.75 -3.48
CA ILE A 10 -7.33 2.14 -4.84
C ILE A 10 -6.96 0.88 -5.61
N ILE A 11 -7.57 0.70 -6.77
CA ILE A 11 -7.32 -0.44 -7.64
C ILE A 11 -6.93 0.10 -9.01
N GLU A 12 -5.84 -0.41 -9.55
CA GLU A 12 -5.46 -0.17 -10.93
C GLU A 12 -5.88 -1.35 -11.78
N VAL A 13 -6.56 -1.07 -12.88
CA VAL A 13 -7.07 -2.10 -13.78
C VAL A 13 -6.61 -1.78 -15.19
N ALA A 14 -6.02 -2.75 -15.86
CA ALA A 14 -5.71 -2.66 -17.27
C ALA A 14 -6.93 -3.13 -18.07
N VAL A 15 -7.38 -2.30 -19.01
CA VAL A 15 -8.57 -2.58 -19.80
C VAL A 15 -8.39 -2.02 -21.21
N ASP A 16 -8.94 -2.73 -22.20
CA ASP A 16 -8.96 -2.25 -23.58
C ASP A 16 -9.85 -1.01 -23.70
N ASP A 17 -9.48 -0.09 -24.57
CA ASP A 17 -10.20 1.19 -24.74
C ASP A 17 -11.68 1.02 -25.03
N ASP A 18 -12.07 -0.02 -25.77
CA ASP A 18 -13.46 -0.32 -26.11
C ASP A 18 -14.29 -0.83 -24.93
N ARG A 19 -13.64 -1.29 -23.86
CA ARG A 19 -14.30 -1.79 -22.64
C ARG A 19 -14.28 -0.80 -21.48
N ARG A 20 -13.55 0.29 -21.61
CA ARG A 20 -13.34 1.25 -20.55
C ARG A 20 -14.63 1.88 -20.04
N GLU A 21 -15.51 2.28 -20.94
CA GLU A 21 -16.80 2.88 -20.59
C GLU A 21 -17.72 1.89 -19.87
N ALA A 22 -17.75 0.65 -20.34
CA ALA A 22 -18.55 -0.41 -19.72
C ALA A 22 -18.07 -0.70 -18.29
N LEU A 23 -16.76 -0.72 -18.09
CA LEU A 23 -16.18 -0.94 -16.78
C LEU A 23 -16.50 0.20 -15.81
N ALA A 24 -16.35 1.44 -16.26
CA ALA A 24 -16.68 2.61 -15.46
C ALA A 24 -18.17 2.62 -15.08
N ALA A 25 -19.05 2.26 -16.01
CA ALA A 25 -20.49 2.16 -15.76
C ALA A 25 -20.80 1.06 -14.73
N ALA A 26 -20.11 -0.08 -14.83
CA ALA A 26 -20.29 -1.17 -13.87
C ALA A 26 -19.88 -0.74 -12.45
N PHE A 27 -18.79 -0.02 -12.29
CA PHE A 27 -18.37 0.50 -11.00
C PHE A 27 -19.37 1.52 -10.44
N SER A 28 -19.93 2.36 -11.29
CA SER A 28 -20.91 3.38 -10.87
C SER A 28 -22.21 2.77 -10.36
N ASN A 29 -22.52 1.55 -10.75
CA ASN A 29 -23.74 0.84 -10.38
C ASN A 29 -23.63 0.01 -9.10
N LEU A 30 -22.48 0.00 -8.44
CA LEU A 30 -22.32 -0.72 -7.18
C LEU A 30 -23.04 0.01 -6.05
N PRO A 31 -23.99 -0.65 -5.36
CA PRO A 31 -24.89 0.05 -4.43
C PRO A 31 -24.23 0.55 -3.15
N ASP A 32 -23.23 -0.16 -2.67
CA ASP A 32 -22.63 0.12 -1.36
C ASP A 32 -21.21 0.70 -1.45
N LEU A 33 -20.76 0.96 -2.68
CA LEU A 33 -19.44 1.53 -2.91
C LEU A 33 -19.53 2.81 -3.73
N LYS A 34 -18.80 3.81 -3.28
CA LYS A 34 -18.62 5.03 -4.04
C LYS A 34 -17.30 4.91 -4.79
N VAL A 35 -17.34 4.80 -6.11
CA VAL A 35 -16.16 4.59 -6.93
C VAL A 35 -15.89 5.81 -7.79
N GLN A 36 -14.66 6.30 -7.72
CA GLN A 36 -14.14 7.34 -8.59
C GLN A 36 -13.12 6.71 -9.52
N SER A 37 -13.29 6.85 -10.82
CA SER A 37 -12.34 6.29 -11.78
C SER A 37 -11.62 7.39 -12.55
N VAL A 38 -10.32 7.20 -12.72
CA VAL A 38 -9.47 8.09 -13.49
C VAL A 38 -8.77 7.25 -14.53
N VAL A 39 -8.75 7.73 -15.77
CA VAL A 39 -8.04 7.04 -16.84
C VAL A 39 -6.60 7.53 -16.87
N GLY A 40 -5.67 6.58 -16.73
CA GLY A 40 -4.25 6.84 -16.87
C GLY A 40 -3.68 6.12 -18.07
N ASP A 41 -2.44 6.40 -18.39
CA ASP A 41 -1.72 5.67 -19.42
C ASP A 41 -1.48 4.23 -18.98
N ALA A 42 -1.42 3.32 -19.94
CA ALA A 42 -1.10 1.93 -19.65
C ALA A 42 0.26 1.84 -18.95
N PRO A 43 0.36 1.01 -17.90
CA PRO A 43 1.62 0.88 -17.19
C PRO A 43 2.72 0.41 -18.15
N THR A 44 3.82 1.12 -18.14
CA THR A 44 4.99 0.73 -18.89
C THR A 44 5.62 -0.50 -18.22
N VAL A 45 5.94 -1.43 -19.03
CA VAL A 45 6.61 -2.70 -18.78
C VAL A 45 6.90 -3.02 -17.31
N VAL A 46 6.11 -3.93 -16.76
CA VAL A 46 6.36 -4.55 -15.45
C VAL A 46 7.60 -5.43 -15.57
N GLY A 47 8.56 -5.27 -14.68
CA GLY A 47 9.68 -6.20 -14.55
C GLY A 47 11.07 -5.64 -14.78
N GLU A 48 11.20 -4.37 -15.14
CA GLU A 48 12.52 -3.76 -15.34
C GLU A 48 13.09 -3.13 -14.07
N LEU A 49 12.25 -2.80 -13.09
CA LEU A 49 12.70 -2.20 -11.84
C LEU A 49 12.81 -3.24 -10.73
N PRO A 50 13.78 -3.09 -9.82
CA PRO A 50 13.82 -3.93 -8.63
C PRO A 50 12.55 -3.76 -7.82
N ILE A 51 12.11 -4.84 -7.20
CA ILE A 51 10.95 -4.85 -6.31
C ILE A 51 11.45 -4.90 -4.88
N ALA A 52 10.95 -4.00 -4.07
CA ALA A 52 11.21 -4.00 -2.63
C ALA A 52 9.98 -4.49 -1.89
N GLU A 53 10.22 -5.19 -0.80
CA GLU A 53 9.18 -5.64 0.11
C GLU A 53 9.36 -4.98 1.46
N LEU A 54 8.27 -4.47 2.00
CA LEU A 54 8.21 -3.88 3.33
C LEU A 54 7.28 -4.72 4.19
N GLU A 55 7.74 -5.09 5.36
CA GLU A 55 6.89 -5.69 6.38
C GLU A 55 6.86 -4.78 7.59
N ALA A 56 5.69 -4.59 8.18
CA ALA A 56 5.57 -3.84 9.43
C ALA A 56 4.67 -4.57 10.41
N VAL A 57 5.04 -4.53 11.68
CA VAL A 57 4.32 -5.18 12.75
C VAL A 57 4.36 -4.32 14.01
N GLY A 58 3.24 -4.19 14.68
CA GLY A 58 3.18 -3.44 15.94
C GLY A 58 1.79 -3.52 16.57
N THR A 59 1.65 -2.92 17.74
CA THR A 59 0.33 -2.82 18.37
C THR A 59 -0.59 -1.96 17.52
N ASP A 60 -1.80 -2.45 17.27
CA ASP A 60 -2.74 -1.74 16.42
C ASP A 60 -3.18 -0.41 17.07
N HIS A 61 -3.09 0.65 16.29
CA HIS A 61 -3.58 1.96 16.68
C HIS A 61 -3.91 2.79 15.42
N PRO A 62 -4.73 3.85 15.56
CA PRO A 62 -5.09 4.67 14.40
C PRO A 62 -3.88 5.31 13.73
N GLY A 63 -3.92 5.41 12.40
CA GLY A 63 -2.96 6.17 11.63
C GLY A 63 -1.75 5.40 11.10
N ILE A 64 -1.58 4.12 11.44
CA ILE A 64 -0.43 3.33 10.96
C ILE A 64 -0.39 3.28 9.43
N VAL A 65 -1.49 2.89 8.80
CA VAL A 65 -1.56 2.76 7.34
C VAL A 65 -1.31 4.11 6.68
N MET A 66 -1.93 5.17 7.20
CA MET A 66 -1.76 6.52 6.65
C MET A 66 -0.31 6.97 6.71
N SER A 67 0.36 6.73 7.84
CA SER A 67 1.77 7.11 8.03
C SER A 67 2.69 6.34 7.09
N LEU A 68 2.49 5.03 6.95
CA LEU A 68 3.28 4.19 6.05
C LEU A 68 3.08 4.60 4.58
N THR A 69 1.84 4.73 4.16
CA THR A 69 1.55 5.07 2.77
C THR A 69 2.00 6.48 2.41
N LYS A 70 1.98 7.39 3.38
CA LYS A 70 2.48 8.76 3.17
C LYS A 70 3.98 8.75 2.82
N VAL A 71 4.79 8.00 3.55
CA VAL A 71 6.22 7.89 3.25
C VAL A 71 6.44 7.34 1.84
N LEU A 72 5.75 6.25 1.50
CA LEU A 72 5.89 5.63 0.19
C LEU A 72 5.44 6.58 -0.93
N ARG A 73 4.34 7.28 -0.71
CA ARG A 73 3.82 8.26 -1.67
C ARG A 73 4.76 9.45 -1.84
N ASP A 74 5.29 9.98 -0.75
CA ASP A 74 6.17 11.15 -0.80
C ASP A 74 7.49 10.83 -1.52
N LYS A 75 7.90 9.57 -1.53
CA LYS A 75 9.03 9.09 -2.30
C LYS A 75 8.68 8.79 -3.77
N GLY A 76 7.42 8.88 -4.15
CA GLY A 76 6.98 8.59 -5.51
C GLY A 76 7.03 7.12 -5.89
N LEU A 77 6.91 6.23 -4.91
CA LEU A 77 6.99 4.79 -5.14
C LEU A 77 5.67 4.24 -5.68
N ASN A 78 5.79 3.33 -6.62
CA ASN A 78 4.64 2.64 -7.22
C ASN A 78 4.35 1.36 -6.44
N LEU A 79 3.25 1.33 -5.71
CA LEU A 79 2.82 0.16 -4.96
C LEU A 79 2.25 -0.89 -5.90
N LEU A 80 2.78 -2.10 -5.81
CA LEU A 80 2.30 -3.25 -6.57
C LEU A 80 1.31 -4.08 -5.73
N GLN A 81 1.55 -4.18 -4.44
CA GLN A 81 0.70 -4.90 -3.51
C GLN A 81 0.73 -4.24 -2.15
N PHE A 82 -0.40 -4.22 -1.49
CA PHE A 82 -0.51 -3.71 -0.13
C PHE A 82 -1.57 -4.51 0.61
N ALA A 83 -1.18 -5.21 1.65
CA ALA A 83 -2.09 -5.99 2.48
C ALA A 83 -1.91 -5.63 3.94
N THR A 84 -3.01 -5.48 4.65
CA THR A 84 -3.01 -5.21 6.09
C THR A 84 -3.99 -6.13 6.79
N TRP A 85 -3.66 -6.54 8.00
CA TRP A 85 -4.57 -7.32 8.84
C TRP A 85 -4.20 -7.13 10.29
N THR A 86 -5.09 -7.56 11.16
CA THR A 86 -4.81 -7.60 12.59
C THR A 86 -4.90 -9.04 13.07
N GLU A 87 -4.14 -9.37 14.10
CA GLU A 87 -4.16 -10.68 14.72
C GLU A 87 -3.90 -10.55 16.23
N PRO A 88 -4.41 -11.46 17.06
CA PRO A 88 -4.13 -11.40 18.49
C PRO A 88 -2.67 -11.72 18.77
N ALA A 89 -2.06 -10.95 19.67
CA ALA A 89 -0.69 -11.23 20.12
C ALA A 89 -0.66 -12.53 20.93
N PRO A 90 0.40 -13.35 20.78
CA PRO A 90 0.43 -14.69 21.39
C PRO A 90 0.31 -14.70 22.92
N ASN A 91 0.81 -13.70 23.61
CA ASN A 91 0.92 -13.73 25.07
C ASN A 91 0.12 -12.68 25.81
N SER A 92 -0.36 -11.63 25.13
CA SER A 92 -1.00 -10.50 25.78
C SER A 92 -2.49 -10.34 25.43
N GLY A 93 -2.93 -10.95 24.34
CA GLY A 93 -4.28 -10.76 23.82
C GLY A 93 -4.50 -9.40 23.15
N GLU A 94 -3.48 -8.57 23.06
CA GLU A 94 -3.55 -7.31 22.33
C GLU A 94 -3.64 -7.57 20.83
N GLU A 95 -4.29 -6.65 20.11
CA GLU A 95 -4.33 -6.74 18.66
C GLU A 95 -3.02 -6.24 18.06
N LEU A 96 -2.39 -7.09 17.26
CA LEU A 96 -1.23 -6.70 16.46
C LEU A 96 -1.67 -6.30 15.07
N PHE A 97 -1.14 -5.19 14.60
CA PHE A 97 -1.25 -4.77 13.22
C PHE A 97 -0.10 -5.38 12.43
N ARG A 98 -0.42 -5.93 11.26
CA ARG A 98 0.58 -6.40 10.31
C ARG A 98 0.29 -5.84 8.93
N THR A 99 1.36 -5.52 8.21
CA THR A 99 1.24 -5.12 6.81
C THR A 99 2.39 -5.69 5.99
N VAL A 100 2.09 -5.98 4.74
CA VAL A 100 3.08 -6.30 3.72
C VAL A 100 2.82 -5.39 2.53
N ALA A 101 3.86 -4.76 2.03
CA ALA A 101 3.79 -3.91 0.84
C ALA A 101 4.90 -4.30 -0.12
N GLU A 102 4.55 -4.40 -1.39
CA GLU A 102 5.53 -4.57 -2.47
C GLU A 102 5.47 -3.33 -3.36
N PHE A 103 6.62 -2.83 -3.73
CA PHE A 103 6.70 -1.66 -4.58
C PHE A 103 7.94 -1.68 -5.46
N GLU A 104 7.84 -0.99 -6.57
CA GLU A 104 8.98 -0.82 -7.46
C GLU A 104 9.94 0.20 -6.90
N LEU A 105 11.25 -0.09 -6.99
CA LEU A 105 12.30 0.81 -6.51
C LEU A 105 12.99 1.47 -7.72
N PRO A 106 12.60 2.70 -8.09
CA PRO A 106 13.24 3.38 -9.21
C PRO A 106 14.66 3.83 -8.85
N PRO A 107 15.55 4.00 -9.86
CA PRO A 107 16.92 4.45 -9.63
C PRO A 107 17.03 5.79 -8.91
N SER A 108 16.00 6.62 -9.01
CA SER A 108 15.96 7.94 -8.37
C SER A 108 15.76 7.86 -6.85
N VAL A 109 15.38 6.70 -6.33
CA VAL A 109 15.16 6.50 -4.90
C VAL A 109 16.31 5.71 -4.30
N ASP A 110 16.94 6.28 -3.29
CA ASP A 110 18.02 5.63 -2.57
C ASP A 110 17.43 4.68 -1.51
N LEU A 111 17.77 3.41 -1.58
CA LEU A 111 17.28 2.39 -0.65
C LEU A 111 17.70 2.70 0.78
N GLU A 112 18.94 3.13 0.99
CA GLU A 112 19.42 3.45 2.33
C GLU A 112 18.71 4.67 2.92
N GLY A 113 18.43 5.67 2.11
CA GLY A 113 17.63 6.82 2.52
C GLY A 113 16.20 6.44 2.86
N LEU A 114 15.61 5.55 2.09
CA LEU A 114 14.27 5.04 2.36
C LEU A 114 14.24 4.23 3.66
N LYS A 115 15.23 3.39 3.89
CA LYS A 115 15.36 2.65 5.15
C LYS A 115 15.45 3.58 6.35
N ALA A 116 16.25 4.64 6.24
CA ALA A 116 16.40 5.62 7.32
C ALA A 116 15.07 6.32 7.62
N ASP A 117 14.34 6.73 6.60
CA ASP A 117 13.03 7.36 6.77
C ASP A 117 12.01 6.42 7.41
N LEU A 118 12.04 5.15 7.03
CA LEU A 118 11.14 4.14 7.60
C LEU A 118 11.53 3.80 9.04
N GLU A 119 12.80 3.77 9.37
CA GLU A 119 13.26 3.56 10.75
C GLU A 119 12.82 4.71 11.67
N GLU A 120 12.91 5.94 11.19
CA GLU A 120 12.42 7.09 11.93
C GLU A 120 10.90 7.00 12.14
N LEU A 121 10.17 6.65 11.11
CA LEU A 121 8.72 6.43 11.22
C LEU A 121 8.40 5.30 12.21
N ALA A 122 9.16 4.21 12.16
CA ALA A 122 8.95 3.06 13.04
C ALA A 122 9.02 3.46 14.52
N GLU A 123 9.97 4.32 14.86
CA GLU A 123 10.07 4.85 16.22
C GLU A 123 8.87 5.73 16.57
N ASP A 124 8.45 6.60 15.66
CA ASP A 124 7.35 7.54 15.90
C ASP A 124 6.01 6.87 16.12
N ILE A 125 5.75 5.76 15.41
CA ILE A 125 4.46 5.06 15.48
C ILE A 125 4.54 3.73 16.25
N ALA A 126 5.67 3.45 16.89
CA ALA A 126 5.89 2.25 17.70
C ALA A 126 5.59 0.95 16.93
N VAL A 127 6.12 0.85 15.73
CA VAL A 127 5.96 -0.29 14.83
C VAL A 127 7.35 -0.72 14.38
N ASP A 128 7.57 -2.03 14.28
CA ASP A 128 8.79 -2.58 13.70
C ASP A 128 8.62 -2.67 12.18
N ILE A 129 9.57 -2.10 11.44
CA ILE A 129 9.52 -2.09 9.97
C ILE A 129 10.78 -2.76 9.43
N GLU A 130 10.59 -3.71 8.53
CA GLU A 130 11.67 -4.35 7.80
C GLU A 130 11.52 -4.06 6.31
N LEU A 131 12.62 -3.76 5.65
CA LEU A 131 12.65 -3.46 4.23
C LEU A 131 13.76 -4.26 3.56
N GLY A 132 13.44 -4.94 2.50
CA GLY A 132 14.42 -5.69 1.72
C GLY A 132 14.08 -5.69 0.23
N LEU A 133 15.04 -6.09 -0.57
CA LEU A 133 14.82 -6.30 -2.00
C LEU A 133 14.37 -7.74 -2.22
N GLU A 134 13.42 -7.94 -3.12
CA GLU A 134 13.06 -9.28 -3.57
C GLU A 134 14.11 -9.83 -4.53
N ASP A 135 14.33 -11.11 -4.44
CA ASP A 135 15.23 -11.83 -5.34
C ASP A 135 14.56 -12.15 -6.68
#